data_260689333d7dca0d29fa10a2f04ef9a2
#
_entry.id   260689333d7dca0d29fa10a2f04ef9a2
#
_cell.length_a   1.000
_cell.length_b   1.000
_cell.length_c   1.000
_cell.angle_alpha   90.00
_cell.angle_beta   90.00
_cell.angle_gamma   90.00
#
_symmetry.space_group_name_H-M   'P 1'
#
loop_
_entity.id
_entity.type
_entity.pdbx_description
1 polymer ?
#
loop_
_entity_poly.entity_id
_entity_poly.type
_entity_poly.pdbx_seq_one_letter_code
_entity_poly.pdbx_strand_id
1 'polypeptide(L)'
;MTGKDFLRRWRLDIIRGVVILGVVFGIGMFIVSMVGRGKAAISDFGHQFDTDFLGADRTHGQPWQYVKALPPDRTLWLRNINGSITVSPTDAGTVEVHAERTFKHSSADSVQIITSESGKGVTVCAVWPGRASDCGPDGHFTAEGMHGNDVAVVFEVKLPRGVRLDASTINGDVSVDGASAPVDAVTVNGDVTVETANGPVTATTVNGDAHATMHALTGPGDVKVTTVHGDAQVDLPSTIDAVVDGHTVTGDISSEFPLTVTGKFASHSLTGTLGKGGRQIQITTVTGDVDVREVGSNADAPVIAPTPPRHPVPPTHRAAPRPRSGTS
;
A
#
# COMPACT_ATOMS: atom_id res chain seq x y z
N MET A 1 20.20 29.32 25.02
CA MET A 1 18.88 28.89 24.54
C MET A 1 17.84 29.75 25.26
N THR A 2 17.14 30.60 24.53
CA THR A 2 16.15 31.50 25.15
C THR A 2 14.83 30.76 25.34
N GLY A 3 14.07 31.10 26.44
CA GLY A 3 12.80 30.43 26.72
C GLY A 3 11.76 30.49 25.58
N LYS A 4 11.92 31.43 24.64
CA LYS A 4 11.08 31.53 23.42
C LYS A 4 11.33 30.40 22.43
N ASP A 5 12.57 29.92 22.32
CA ASP A 5 12.91 28.80 21.41
C ASP A 5 12.41 27.47 21.96
N PHE A 6 12.38 27.31 23.29
CA PHE A 6 11.82 26.16 23.97
C PHE A 6 10.30 26.08 23.77
N LEU A 7 9.58 27.18 23.95
CA LEU A 7 8.12 27.24 23.78
C LEU A 7 7.70 27.02 22.30
N ARG A 8 8.49 27.50 21.35
CA ARG A 8 8.20 27.30 19.92
C ARG A 8 8.39 25.84 19.51
N ARG A 9 9.43 25.16 20.02
CA ARG A 9 9.66 23.73 19.78
C ARG A 9 8.58 22.88 20.44
N TRP A 10 8.24 23.15 21.70
CA TRP A 10 7.19 22.43 22.43
C TRP A 10 5.81 22.54 21.77
N ARG A 11 5.46 23.71 21.21
CA ARG A 11 4.23 23.89 20.42
C ARG A 11 4.26 23.09 19.11
N LEU A 12 5.40 22.99 18.44
CA LEU A 12 5.54 22.18 17.21
C LEU A 12 5.42 20.69 17.51
N ASP A 13 5.98 20.22 18.61
CA ASP A 13 5.89 18.81 19.01
C ASP A 13 4.47 18.44 19.44
N ILE A 14 3.73 19.33 20.08
CA ILE A 14 2.30 19.15 20.39
C ILE A 14 1.48 19.12 19.09
N ILE A 15 1.73 20.02 18.15
CA ILE A 15 1.01 20.06 16.87
C ILE A 15 1.29 18.77 16.09
N ARG A 16 2.53 18.27 16.09
CA ARG A 16 2.91 17.00 15.46
C ARG A 16 2.21 15.81 16.12
N GLY A 17 2.20 15.74 17.44
CA GLY A 17 1.46 14.72 18.19
C GLY A 17 -0.05 14.74 17.92
N VAL A 18 -0.63 15.94 17.77
CA VAL A 18 -2.04 16.11 17.41
C VAL A 18 -2.32 15.68 15.97
N VAL A 19 -1.39 15.90 15.04
CA VAL A 19 -1.52 15.45 13.65
C VAL A 19 -1.46 13.91 13.57
N ILE A 20 -0.51 13.28 14.28
CA ILE A 20 -0.42 11.81 14.33
C ILE A 20 -1.67 11.23 14.99
N LEU A 21 -2.13 11.81 16.11
CA LEU A 21 -3.37 11.41 16.77
C LEU A 21 -4.59 11.63 15.84
N GLY A 22 -4.59 12.69 15.05
CA GLY A 22 -5.61 13.00 14.04
C GLY A 22 -5.62 12.00 12.89
N VAL A 23 -4.46 11.52 12.46
CA VAL A 23 -4.34 10.47 11.44
C VAL A 23 -4.85 9.14 11.99
N VAL A 24 -4.40 8.72 13.17
CA VAL A 24 -4.88 7.49 13.82
C VAL A 24 -6.38 7.57 14.10
N PHE A 25 -6.89 8.72 14.56
CA PHE A 25 -8.31 8.94 14.80
C PHE A 25 -9.10 9.02 13.48
N GLY A 26 -8.53 9.61 12.43
CA GLY A 26 -9.12 9.67 11.09
C GLY A 26 -9.22 8.28 10.44
N ILE A 27 -8.20 7.46 10.57
CA ILE A 27 -8.20 6.05 10.15
C ILE A 27 -9.25 5.29 10.97
N GLY A 28 -9.30 5.47 12.29
CA GLY A 28 -10.30 4.87 13.16
C GLY A 28 -11.73 5.29 12.81
N MET A 29 -11.96 6.57 12.49
CA MET A 29 -13.26 7.07 12.02
C MET A 29 -13.62 6.53 10.63
N PHE A 30 -12.63 6.37 9.75
CA PHE A 30 -12.83 5.79 8.42
C PHE A 30 -13.21 4.30 8.53
N ILE A 31 -12.52 3.53 9.38
CA ILE A 31 -12.85 2.14 9.69
C ILE A 31 -14.25 2.04 10.30
N VAL A 32 -14.61 2.91 11.25
CA VAL A 32 -15.95 2.98 11.84
C VAL A 32 -17.01 3.40 10.81
N SER A 33 -16.64 4.25 9.86
CA SER A 33 -17.53 4.61 8.73
C SER A 33 -17.74 3.45 7.76
N MET A 34 -16.70 2.61 7.55
CA MET A 34 -16.81 1.40 6.73
C MET A 34 -17.62 0.29 7.40
N VAL A 35 -17.44 0.11 8.72
CA VAL A 35 -18.06 -1.01 9.49
C VAL A 35 -19.47 -0.67 9.97
N GLY A 36 -19.94 0.56 9.75
CA GLY A 36 -21.24 1.02 10.22
C GLY A 36 -21.30 1.27 11.73
N ARG A 37 -22.29 2.05 12.19
CA ARG A 37 -22.50 2.42 13.61
C ARG A 37 -22.98 1.25 14.50
N GLY A 38 -22.66 0.02 14.20
CA GLY A 38 -22.84 -1.12 15.09
C GLY A 38 -21.80 -1.09 16.20
N LYS A 39 -22.19 -1.21 17.47
CA LYS A 39 -21.30 -1.37 18.63
C LYS A 39 -20.63 -2.76 18.64
N ALA A 40 -20.15 -3.23 17.50
CA ALA A 40 -19.30 -4.41 17.45
C ALA A 40 -17.88 -3.96 17.85
N ALA A 41 -17.46 -4.44 18.98
CA ALA A 41 -16.21 -4.07 19.60
C ALA A 41 -15.02 -4.39 18.68
N ILE A 42 -14.15 -3.41 18.53
CA ILE A 42 -12.80 -3.55 17.95
C ILE A 42 -12.00 -4.72 18.61
N SER A 43 -12.46 -5.19 19.77
CA SER A 43 -11.87 -6.33 20.50
C SER A 43 -11.98 -7.67 19.78
N ASP A 44 -12.86 -7.83 18.79
CA ASP A 44 -13.06 -9.10 18.09
C ASP A 44 -12.19 -9.24 16.82
N PHE A 45 -11.58 -8.15 16.36
CA PHE A 45 -10.71 -8.16 15.19
C PHE A 45 -9.29 -8.67 15.48
N GLY A 46 -8.90 -8.81 16.75
CA GLY A 46 -7.52 -9.13 17.15
C GLY A 46 -7.17 -10.62 17.26
N HIS A 47 -8.09 -11.55 17.07
CA HIS A 47 -7.86 -12.94 17.44
C HIS A 47 -8.00 -13.99 16.33
N GLN A 48 -8.19 -13.62 15.08
CA GLN A 48 -8.34 -14.62 14.02
C GLN A 48 -7.52 -14.27 12.76
N PHE A 49 -6.22 -14.05 12.98
CA PHE A 49 -5.26 -14.13 11.87
C PHE A 49 -4.95 -15.62 11.63
N ASP A 50 -5.75 -16.24 10.80
CA ASP A 50 -5.40 -17.53 10.23
C ASP A 50 -4.41 -17.25 9.08
N THR A 51 -3.12 -17.53 9.32
CA THR A 51 -2.03 -17.45 8.31
C THR A 51 -2.25 -18.41 7.12
N ASP A 52 -3.30 -19.19 7.16
CA ASP A 52 -3.78 -20.12 6.13
C ASP A 52 -4.55 -19.43 4.98
N PHE A 53 -4.56 -18.11 4.94
CA PHE A 53 -5.33 -17.33 3.97
C PHE A 53 -4.94 -17.59 2.50
N LEU A 54 -3.68 -17.97 2.23
CA LEU A 54 -3.15 -18.27 0.89
C LEU A 54 -2.90 -19.78 0.65
N GLY A 55 -3.42 -20.65 1.51
CA GLY A 55 -3.16 -22.10 1.41
C GLY A 55 -3.86 -22.77 0.22
N ALA A 56 -3.18 -23.77 -0.37
CA ALA A 56 -3.58 -24.51 -1.56
C ALA A 56 -4.90 -25.34 -1.42
N ASP A 57 -5.53 -25.35 -0.25
CA ASP A 57 -6.71 -26.20 0.06
C ASP A 57 -8.03 -25.43 0.12
N ARG A 58 -8.13 -24.25 -0.52
CA ARG A 58 -9.39 -23.50 -0.59
C ARG A 58 -10.22 -23.91 -1.79
N THR A 59 -11.53 -24.00 -1.59
CA THR A 59 -12.49 -24.23 -2.68
C THR A 59 -12.80 -22.91 -3.38
N HIS A 60 -12.90 -22.94 -4.70
CA HIS A 60 -13.24 -21.79 -5.53
C HIS A 60 -14.72 -21.78 -5.87
N GLY A 61 -15.36 -20.64 -5.73
CA GLY A 61 -16.73 -20.38 -6.18
C GLY A 61 -16.77 -20.09 -7.67
N GLN A 62 -17.98 -19.92 -8.19
CA GLN A 62 -18.16 -19.48 -9.58
C GLN A 62 -17.57 -18.07 -9.76
N PRO A 63 -16.75 -17.83 -10.81
CA PRO A 63 -16.25 -16.51 -11.13
C PRO A 63 -17.38 -15.52 -11.37
N TRP A 64 -17.21 -14.30 -10.93
CA TRP A 64 -18.11 -13.19 -11.21
C TRP A 64 -17.37 -12.13 -12.05
N GLN A 65 -18.10 -11.55 -12.99
CA GLN A 65 -17.52 -10.54 -13.89
C GLN A 65 -18.50 -9.39 -14.11
N TYR A 66 -17.96 -8.19 -14.19
CA TYR A 66 -18.66 -6.98 -14.57
C TYR A 66 -17.84 -6.18 -15.57
N VAL A 67 -18.47 -5.77 -16.67
CA VAL A 67 -17.84 -4.98 -17.73
C VAL A 67 -18.74 -3.78 -18.04
N LYS A 68 -18.17 -2.58 -18.01
CA LYS A 68 -18.91 -1.35 -18.32
C LYS A 68 -18.02 -0.28 -18.92
N ALA A 69 -18.55 0.44 -19.90
CA ALA A 69 -17.91 1.66 -20.39
C ALA A 69 -17.91 2.72 -19.27
N LEU A 70 -16.72 3.18 -18.90
CA LEU A 70 -16.54 4.18 -17.87
C LEU A 70 -15.67 5.32 -18.43
N PRO A 71 -16.26 6.49 -18.72
CA PRO A 71 -15.53 7.62 -19.25
C PRO A 71 -14.47 8.15 -18.27
N PRO A 72 -13.45 8.89 -18.74
CA PRO A 72 -12.55 9.65 -17.88
C PRO A 72 -13.30 10.53 -16.87
N ASP A 73 -12.66 10.86 -15.75
CA ASP A 73 -13.20 11.63 -14.61
C ASP A 73 -14.34 10.94 -13.83
N ARG A 74 -14.71 9.73 -14.20
CA ARG A 74 -15.58 8.88 -13.37
C ARG A 74 -14.75 8.13 -12.34
N THR A 75 -15.43 7.64 -11.31
CA THR A 75 -14.79 6.89 -10.24
C THR A 75 -15.26 5.43 -10.23
N LEU A 76 -14.32 4.52 -10.10
CA LEU A 76 -14.58 3.14 -9.69
C LEU A 76 -14.34 3.05 -8.18
N TRP A 77 -15.37 2.70 -7.44
CA TRP A 77 -15.28 2.36 -6.02
C TRP A 77 -15.28 0.85 -5.85
N LEU A 78 -14.28 0.32 -5.17
CA LEU A 78 -14.17 -1.10 -4.81
C LEU A 78 -14.22 -1.24 -3.30
N ARG A 79 -15.12 -2.08 -2.80
CA ARG A 79 -15.31 -2.29 -1.37
C ARG A 79 -15.24 -3.77 -1.04
N ASN A 80 -14.29 -4.12 -0.19
CA ASN A 80 -14.05 -5.49 0.25
C ASN A 80 -13.87 -5.54 1.77
N ILE A 81 -13.99 -6.74 2.35
CA ILE A 81 -13.62 -6.99 3.75
C ILE A 81 -12.46 -7.98 3.81
N ASN A 82 -12.53 -9.04 3.02
CA ASN A 82 -11.60 -10.15 3.09
C ASN A 82 -11.16 -10.57 1.69
N GLY A 83 -9.90 -10.40 1.38
CA GLY A 83 -9.26 -10.67 0.11
C GLY A 83 -8.60 -9.42 -0.51
N SER A 84 -7.72 -9.66 -1.45
CA SER A 84 -6.92 -8.65 -2.13
C SER A 84 -7.66 -7.97 -3.27
N ILE A 85 -7.18 -6.79 -3.64
CA ILE A 85 -7.61 -6.01 -4.79
C ILE A 85 -6.38 -5.74 -5.66
N THR A 86 -6.39 -6.23 -6.89
CA THR A 86 -5.34 -5.96 -7.88
C THR A 86 -5.92 -5.19 -9.05
N VAL A 87 -5.32 -4.06 -9.37
CA VAL A 87 -5.75 -3.17 -10.44
C VAL A 87 -4.63 -2.99 -11.44
N SER A 88 -4.93 -3.14 -12.70
CA SER A 88 -3.99 -2.93 -13.81
C SER A 88 -4.61 -2.03 -14.89
N PRO A 89 -3.80 -1.27 -15.65
CA PRO A 89 -4.31 -0.34 -16.63
C PRO A 89 -4.87 -1.05 -17.86
N THR A 90 -5.79 -0.40 -18.53
CA THR A 90 -6.25 -0.79 -19.88
C THR A 90 -6.42 0.42 -20.77
N ASP A 91 -6.17 0.23 -22.07
CA ASP A 91 -6.47 1.22 -23.10
C ASP A 91 -7.91 1.09 -23.63
N ALA A 92 -8.63 0.05 -23.23
CA ALA A 92 -10.05 -0.06 -23.50
C ALA A 92 -10.82 1.03 -22.72
N GLY A 93 -11.88 1.58 -23.32
CA GLY A 93 -12.77 2.54 -22.64
C GLY A 93 -13.75 1.89 -21.64
N THR A 94 -13.51 0.63 -21.28
CA THR A 94 -14.35 -0.19 -20.40
C THR A 94 -13.58 -0.58 -19.16
N VAL A 95 -14.21 -0.45 -18.00
CA VAL A 95 -13.74 -1.10 -16.77
C VAL A 95 -14.17 -2.57 -16.81
N GLU A 96 -13.25 -3.45 -16.44
CA GLU A 96 -13.53 -4.87 -16.25
C GLU A 96 -13.17 -5.25 -14.81
N VAL A 97 -14.13 -5.83 -14.10
CA VAL A 97 -13.94 -6.30 -12.73
C VAL A 97 -14.22 -7.80 -12.70
N HIS A 98 -13.23 -8.57 -12.33
CA HIS A 98 -13.35 -9.99 -12.05
C HIS A 98 -13.30 -10.19 -10.54
N ALA A 99 -14.19 -11.03 -10.00
CA ALA A 99 -14.18 -11.38 -8.60
C ALA A 99 -14.19 -12.91 -8.44
N GLU A 100 -13.24 -13.41 -7.69
CA GLU A 100 -13.14 -14.82 -7.33
C GLU A 100 -13.39 -14.97 -5.83
N ARG A 101 -14.29 -15.91 -5.46
CA ARG A 101 -14.61 -16.23 -4.07
C ARG A 101 -13.91 -17.54 -3.69
N THR A 102 -13.15 -17.53 -2.61
CA THR A 102 -12.50 -18.73 -2.07
C THR A 102 -12.93 -18.97 -0.62
N PHE A 103 -13.05 -20.23 -0.20
CA PHE A 103 -13.53 -20.61 1.12
C PHE A 103 -13.05 -22.01 1.53
N LYS A 104 -13.07 -22.32 2.83
CA LYS A 104 -12.80 -23.67 3.38
C LYS A 104 -14.04 -24.30 3.99
N HIS A 105 -14.75 -23.57 4.84
CA HIS A 105 -15.86 -24.07 5.64
C HIS A 105 -17.19 -23.43 5.29
N SER A 106 -17.16 -22.19 4.78
CA SER A 106 -18.34 -21.45 4.36
C SER A 106 -18.81 -21.87 2.96
N SER A 107 -19.75 -21.14 2.40
CA SER A 107 -20.20 -21.29 1.01
C SER A 107 -19.93 -20.01 0.25
N ALA A 108 -19.48 -20.11 -1.00
CA ALA A 108 -19.28 -18.95 -1.87
C ALA A 108 -20.52 -18.07 -1.97
N ASP A 109 -21.70 -18.66 -1.96
CA ASP A 109 -22.99 -17.96 -2.12
C ASP A 109 -23.38 -17.14 -0.88
N SER A 110 -22.67 -17.34 0.25
CA SER A 110 -22.87 -16.52 1.44
C SER A 110 -22.35 -15.10 1.27
N VAL A 111 -21.48 -14.81 0.28
CA VAL A 111 -20.98 -13.48 -0.03
C VAL A 111 -21.44 -13.07 -1.42
N GLN A 112 -22.14 -11.95 -1.52
CA GLN A 112 -22.67 -11.44 -2.77
C GLN A 112 -21.77 -10.33 -3.32
N ILE A 113 -21.57 -10.31 -4.63
CA ILE A 113 -20.94 -9.19 -5.32
C ILE A 113 -22.04 -8.30 -5.88
N ILE A 114 -22.12 -7.08 -5.38
CA ILE A 114 -23.19 -6.11 -5.73
C ILE A 114 -22.55 -4.93 -6.46
N THR A 115 -23.25 -4.45 -7.50
CA THR A 115 -22.87 -3.24 -8.22
C THR A 115 -23.93 -2.16 -8.03
N SER A 116 -23.49 -0.93 -7.82
CA SER A 116 -24.37 0.24 -7.75
C SER A 116 -23.80 1.34 -8.66
N GLU A 117 -24.63 1.90 -9.52
CA GLU A 117 -24.23 2.88 -10.52
C GLU A 117 -24.79 4.26 -10.21
N SER A 118 -24.03 5.29 -10.54
CA SER A 118 -24.46 6.70 -10.45
C SER A 118 -23.93 7.51 -11.62
N GLY A 119 -24.35 8.78 -11.69
CA GLY A 119 -23.76 9.74 -12.64
C GLY A 119 -22.26 10.04 -12.39
N LYS A 120 -21.71 9.66 -11.23
CA LYS A 120 -20.30 9.87 -10.88
C LYS A 120 -19.43 8.63 -11.14
N GLY A 121 -20.01 7.44 -11.25
CA GLY A 121 -19.25 6.22 -11.47
C GLY A 121 -19.97 4.95 -11.06
N VAL A 122 -19.18 3.94 -10.70
CA VAL A 122 -19.66 2.61 -10.33
C VAL A 122 -19.05 2.19 -9.00
N THR A 123 -19.89 1.68 -8.10
CA THR A 123 -19.46 1.01 -6.87
C THR A 123 -19.61 -0.51 -7.06
N VAL A 124 -18.58 -1.26 -6.72
CA VAL A 124 -18.59 -2.73 -6.67
C VAL A 124 -18.21 -3.16 -5.26
N CYS A 125 -19.07 -3.91 -4.61
CA CYS A 125 -18.88 -4.36 -3.24
C CYS A 125 -18.94 -5.88 -3.13
N ALA A 126 -18.04 -6.47 -2.34
CA ALA A 126 -18.28 -7.79 -1.75
C ALA A 126 -19.04 -7.60 -0.43
N VAL A 127 -20.24 -8.18 -0.35
CA VAL A 127 -21.19 -7.99 0.75
C VAL A 127 -21.38 -9.30 1.52
N TRP A 128 -20.90 -9.33 2.76
CA TRP A 128 -21.11 -10.43 3.69
C TRP A 128 -22.53 -10.35 4.31
N PRO A 129 -23.10 -11.49 4.73
CA PRO A 129 -24.44 -11.51 5.28
C PRO A 129 -24.51 -10.68 6.57
N GLY A 130 -25.51 -9.83 6.67
CA GLY A 130 -25.78 -8.97 7.83
C GLY A 130 -26.99 -8.09 7.59
N ARG A 131 -27.70 -7.72 8.66
CA ARG A 131 -28.93 -6.91 8.55
C ARG A 131 -28.67 -5.47 8.11
N ALA A 132 -27.48 -4.94 8.40
CA ALA A 132 -27.08 -3.59 8.05
C ALA A 132 -26.01 -3.56 6.94
N SER A 133 -25.75 -4.72 6.28
CA SER A 133 -24.82 -4.76 5.15
C SER A 133 -25.49 -4.18 3.90
N ASP A 134 -24.89 -3.17 3.29
CA ASP A 134 -25.41 -2.46 2.12
C ASP A 134 -24.29 -2.00 1.18
N CYS A 135 -24.62 -1.91 -0.10
CA CYS A 135 -23.76 -1.40 -1.17
C CYS A 135 -24.55 -0.40 -2.02
N GLY A 136 -24.23 0.86 -1.88
CA GLY A 136 -24.91 1.96 -2.54
C GLY A 136 -24.04 2.70 -3.54
N PRO A 137 -24.59 3.75 -4.17
CA PRO A 137 -23.84 4.57 -5.10
C PRO A 137 -22.76 5.42 -4.42
N ASP A 138 -21.85 5.97 -5.24
CA ASP A 138 -20.80 6.91 -4.80
C ASP A 138 -19.90 6.33 -3.69
N GLY A 139 -19.62 5.02 -3.74
CA GLY A 139 -18.76 4.34 -2.80
C GLY A 139 -19.39 4.01 -1.45
N HIS A 140 -20.71 4.21 -1.30
CA HIS A 140 -21.39 3.85 -0.07
C HIS A 140 -21.31 2.35 0.21
N PHE A 141 -20.82 2.00 1.39
CA PHE A 141 -20.67 0.62 1.83
C PHE A 141 -20.82 0.52 3.34
N THR A 142 -21.62 -0.43 3.78
CA THR A 142 -21.73 -0.84 5.18
C THR A 142 -21.65 -2.34 5.30
N ALA A 143 -21.02 -2.85 6.35
CA ALA A 143 -20.91 -4.26 6.62
C ALA A 143 -20.96 -4.52 8.14
N GLU A 144 -21.56 -5.64 8.54
CA GLU A 144 -21.68 -6.06 9.95
C GLU A 144 -20.55 -6.99 10.40
N GLY A 145 -19.55 -7.26 9.55
CA GLY A 145 -18.48 -8.19 9.85
C GLY A 145 -18.75 -9.63 9.39
N MET A 146 -17.75 -10.47 9.50
CA MET A 146 -17.76 -11.80 8.88
C MET A 146 -18.41 -12.91 9.73
N HIS A 147 -18.52 -12.75 11.06
CA HIS A 147 -19.17 -13.67 12.01
C HIS A 147 -18.96 -15.17 11.70
N GLY A 148 -17.69 -15.62 11.62
CA GLY A 148 -17.36 -17.01 11.32
C GLY A 148 -17.47 -17.40 9.83
N ASN A 149 -17.70 -16.46 8.94
CA ASN A 149 -17.68 -16.66 7.50
C ASN A 149 -16.24 -16.47 6.98
N ASP A 150 -15.66 -17.52 6.42
CA ASP A 150 -14.27 -17.56 5.95
C ASP A 150 -14.12 -17.30 4.45
N VAL A 151 -15.18 -16.84 3.77
CA VAL A 151 -15.09 -16.48 2.34
C VAL A 151 -14.13 -15.30 2.15
N ALA A 152 -13.19 -15.46 1.23
CA ALA A 152 -12.39 -14.37 0.72
C ALA A 152 -12.81 -14.03 -0.72
N VAL A 153 -12.77 -12.76 -1.06
CA VAL A 153 -13.06 -12.26 -2.41
C VAL A 153 -11.82 -11.57 -2.95
N VAL A 154 -11.26 -12.12 -4.01
CA VAL A 154 -10.14 -11.50 -4.74
C VAL A 154 -10.71 -10.74 -5.92
N PHE A 155 -10.40 -9.44 -6.00
CA PHE A 155 -10.75 -8.61 -7.13
C PHE A 155 -9.56 -8.40 -8.07
N GLU A 156 -9.76 -8.69 -9.34
CA GLU A 156 -8.84 -8.32 -10.43
C GLU A 156 -9.54 -7.33 -11.35
N VAL A 157 -8.91 -6.17 -11.55
CA VAL A 157 -9.54 -5.04 -12.24
C VAL A 157 -8.68 -4.54 -13.39
N LYS A 158 -9.29 -4.31 -14.53
CA LYS A 158 -8.74 -3.53 -15.64
C LYS A 158 -9.34 -2.14 -15.61
N LEU A 159 -8.49 -1.13 -15.31
CA LEU A 159 -8.91 0.24 -15.11
C LEU A 159 -8.60 1.09 -16.36
N PRO A 160 -9.61 1.72 -17.00
CA PRO A 160 -9.38 2.61 -18.13
C PRO A 160 -8.60 3.86 -17.75
N ARG A 161 -7.87 4.42 -18.70
CA ARG A 161 -7.15 5.69 -18.50
C ARG A 161 -8.10 6.83 -18.12
N GLY A 162 -7.69 7.64 -17.15
CA GLY A 162 -8.44 8.81 -16.69
C GLY A 162 -9.59 8.48 -15.73
N VAL A 163 -9.84 7.21 -15.42
CA VAL A 163 -10.81 6.79 -14.41
C VAL A 163 -10.16 6.84 -13.03
N ARG A 164 -10.82 7.49 -12.07
CA ARG A 164 -10.40 7.55 -10.68
C ARG A 164 -10.66 6.22 -9.98
N LEU A 165 -9.77 5.85 -9.09
CA LEU A 165 -9.91 4.64 -8.28
C LEU A 165 -10.05 5.00 -6.80
N ASP A 166 -11.01 4.38 -6.13
CA ASP A 166 -11.15 4.38 -4.67
C ASP A 166 -11.38 2.94 -4.24
N ALA A 167 -10.31 2.27 -3.79
CA ALA A 167 -10.29 0.85 -3.47
C ALA A 167 -10.03 0.64 -1.98
N SER A 168 -10.83 -0.18 -1.32
CA SER A 168 -10.66 -0.48 0.08
C SER A 168 -10.97 -1.93 0.43
N THR A 169 -10.14 -2.49 1.31
CA THR A 169 -10.36 -3.79 1.95
C THR A 169 -10.04 -3.69 3.44
N ILE A 170 -10.36 -4.72 4.23
CA ILE A 170 -9.93 -4.81 5.64
C ILE A 170 -8.79 -5.81 5.78
N ASN A 171 -8.93 -7.01 5.19
CA ASN A 171 -7.92 -8.05 5.25
C ASN A 171 -7.51 -8.44 3.83
N GLY A 172 -6.32 -8.06 3.44
CA GLY A 172 -5.74 -8.30 2.14
C GLY A 172 -5.04 -7.07 1.59
N ASP A 173 -4.26 -7.28 0.55
CA ASP A 173 -3.45 -6.24 -0.06
C ASP A 173 -4.24 -5.46 -1.10
N VAL A 174 -3.85 -4.21 -1.32
CA VAL A 174 -4.32 -3.39 -2.45
C VAL A 174 -3.12 -3.06 -3.32
N SER A 175 -3.12 -3.61 -4.53
CA SER A 175 -2.08 -3.37 -5.53
C SER A 175 -2.66 -2.67 -6.75
N VAL A 176 -2.10 -1.53 -7.10
CA VAL A 176 -2.50 -0.71 -8.25
C VAL A 176 -1.29 -0.47 -9.13
N ASP A 177 -1.35 -0.94 -10.37
CA ASP A 177 -0.31 -0.75 -11.37
C ASP A 177 -0.77 0.24 -12.46
N GLY A 178 0.08 1.18 -12.81
CA GLY A 178 -0.04 2.04 -13.97
C GLY A 178 -1.27 2.97 -14.03
N ALA A 179 -1.89 3.31 -12.91
CA ALA A 179 -3.01 4.24 -12.88
C ALA A 179 -2.62 5.62 -13.45
N SER A 180 -3.54 6.25 -14.20
CA SER A 180 -3.29 7.55 -14.84
C SER A 180 -4.18 8.68 -14.31
N ALA A 181 -4.94 8.43 -13.26
CA ALA A 181 -5.86 9.34 -12.59
C ALA A 181 -5.71 9.18 -11.06
N PRO A 182 -6.37 10.02 -10.24
CA PRO A 182 -6.29 9.91 -8.78
C PRO A 182 -6.61 8.52 -8.25
N VAL A 183 -5.79 8.06 -7.30
CA VAL A 183 -5.94 6.78 -6.61
C VAL A 183 -6.07 7.03 -5.11
N ASP A 184 -7.09 6.42 -4.50
CA ASP A 184 -7.26 6.29 -3.06
C ASP A 184 -7.31 4.77 -2.75
N ALA A 185 -6.27 4.25 -2.11
CA ALA A 185 -6.09 2.84 -1.81
C ALA A 185 -5.93 2.64 -0.30
N VAL A 186 -6.81 1.83 0.30
CA VAL A 186 -6.85 1.67 1.75
C VAL A 186 -7.02 0.20 2.13
N THR A 187 -6.22 -0.24 3.08
CA THR A 187 -6.44 -1.50 3.79
C THR A 187 -6.29 -1.32 5.31
N VAL A 188 -6.65 -2.33 6.07
CA VAL A 188 -6.37 -2.37 7.51
C VAL A 188 -5.25 -3.35 7.81
N ASN A 189 -5.33 -4.55 7.24
CA ASN A 189 -4.35 -5.62 7.42
C ASN A 189 -3.92 -6.11 6.03
N GLY A 190 -2.77 -5.71 5.63
CA GLY A 190 -2.16 -5.97 4.34
C GLY A 190 -1.38 -4.76 3.85
N ASP A 191 -0.72 -4.92 2.73
CA ASP A 191 0.10 -3.89 2.12
C ASP A 191 -0.69 -3.07 1.10
N VAL A 192 -0.31 -1.82 0.94
CA VAL A 192 -0.81 -0.96 -0.13
C VAL A 192 0.34 -0.58 -1.04
N THR A 193 0.28 -1.06 -2.28
CA THR A 193 1.26 -0.69 -3.32
C THR A 193 0.54 0.03 -4.46
N VAL A 194 0.96 1.25 -4.75
CA VAL A 194 0.39 2.05 -5.84
C VAL A 194 1.49 2.52 -6.76
N GLU A 195 1.46 2.04 -7.99
CA GLU A 195 2.28 2.58 -9.08
C GLU A 195 1.38 3.44 -9.99
N THR A 196 1.78 4.67 -10.24
CA THR A 196 1.01 5.59 -11.08
C THR A 196 1.86 6.23 -12.16
N ALA A 197 1.30 6.28 -13.36
CA ALA A 197 1.89 7.02 -14.46
C ALA A 197 1.75 8.53 -14.27
N ASN A 198 0.66 8.97 -13.63
CA ASN A 198 0.37 10.40 -13.39
C ASN A 198 -0.86 10.55 -12.49
N GLY A 199 -0.78 11.37 -11.46
CA GLY A 199 -1.93 11.69 -10.61
C GLY A 199 -1.59 11.68 -9.12
N PRO A 200 -2.45 12.28 -8.29
CA PRO A 200 -2.32 12.20 -6.84
C PRO A 200 -2.63 10.79 -6.33
N VAL A 201 -1.98 10.42 -5.23
CA VAL A 201 -2.14 9.14 -4.57
C VAL A 201 -2.40 9.34 -3.09
N THR A 202 -3.39 8.61 -2.57
CA THR A 202 -3.52 8.33 -1.14
C THR A 202 -3.36 6.82 -0.95
N ALA A 203 -2.30 6.39 -0.29
CA ALA A 203 -2.05 5.00 0.09
C ALA A 203 -2.06 4.89 1.62
N THR A 204 -2.96 4.09 2.18
CA THR A 204 -3.14 4.01 3.63
C THR A 204 -3.32 2.57 4.08
N THR A 205 -2.53 2.15 5.05
CA THR A 205 -2.76 0.89 5.78
C THR A 205 -2.68 1.10 7.28
N VAL A 206 -3.07 0.12 8.07
CA VAL A 206 -2.85 0.12 9.52
C VAL A 206 -1.76 -0.88 9.89
N ASN A 207 -1.83 -2.10 9.41
CA ASN A 207 -0.85 -3.15 9.63
C ASN A 207 -0.37 -3.67 8.27
N GLY A 208 0.79 -3.25 7.86
CA GLY A 208 1.43 -3.53 6.59
C GLY A 208 2.19 -2.32 6.08
N ASP A 209 2.82 -2.46 4.95
CA ASP A 209 3.62 -1.42 4.33
C ASP A 209 2.79 -0.60 3.33
N ALA A 210 3.10 0.67 3.22
CA ALA A 210 2.48 1.56 2.26
C ALA A 210 3.53 2.11 1.30
N HIS A 211 3.40 1.78 0.02
CA HIS A 211 4.35 2.17 -1.01
C HIS A 211 3.65 2.87 -2.19
N ALA A 212 4.19 4.01 -2.61
CA ALA A 212 3.71 4.74 -3.77
C ALA A 212 4.87 5.07 -4.73
N THR A 213 4.79 4.58 -5.96
CA THR A 213 5.74 4.88 -7.04
C THR A 213 5.11 5.84 -8.04
N MET A 214 5.77 6.97 -8.24
CA MET A 214 5.30 8.07 -9.08
C MET A 214 6.22 8.25 -10.28
N HIS A 215 5.83 7.81 -11.48
CA HIS A 215 6.64 8.02 -12.71
C HIS A 215 6.58 9.46 -13.22
N ALA A 216 5.45 10.11 -13.02
CA ALA A 216 5.26 11.53 -13.30
C ALA A 216 4.24 12.13 -12.35
N LEU A 217 4.33 13.44 -12.14
CA LEU A 217 3.43 14.19 -11.28
C LEU A 217 3.10 15.52 -11.97
N THR A 218 2.22 15.49 -12.97
CA THR A 218 1.90 16.67 -13.78
C THR A 218 0.57 17.34 -13.41
N GLY A 219 -0.36 16.61 -12.81
CA GLY A 219 -1.68 17.14 -12.39
C GLY A 219 -1.63 17.84 -11.02
N PRO A 220 -2.65 18.58 -10.64
CA PRO A 220 -2.82 19.10 -9.29
C PRO A 220 -3.18 17.97 -8.32
N GLY A 221 -2.77 18.12 -7.07
CA GLY A 221 -3.09 17.20 -5.99
C GLY A 221 -1.87 16.69 -5.26
N ASP A 222 -2.09 16.28 -4.03
CA ASP A 222 -1.07 15.88 -3.10
C ASP A 222 -0.83 14.36 -3.14
N VAL A 223 0.31 13.92 -2.62
CA VAL A 223 0.64 12.53 -2.40
C VAL A 223 0.64 12.27 -0.90
N LYS A 224 -0.07 11.24 -0.48
CA LYS A 224 -0.13 10.86 0.93
C LYS A 224 0.09 9.36 1.08
N VAL A 225 1.12 8.99 1.84
CA VAL A 225 1.43 7.61 2.19
C VAL A 225 1.42 7.48 3.70
N THR A 226 0.61 6.57 4.24
CA THR A 226 0.41 6.46 5.68
C THR A 226 0.28 5.01 6.10
N THR A 227 1.05 4.62 7.09
CA THR A 227 0.83 3.36 7.83
C THR A 227 0.85 3.62 9.33
N VAL A 228 0.44 2.65 10.13
CA VAL A 228 0.60 2.69 11.58
C VAL A 228 1.70 1.73 12.03
N HIS A 229 1.67 0.49 11.53
CA HIS A 229 2.67 -0.55 11.78
C HIS A 229 3.15 -1.09 10.45
N GLY A 230 4.31 -0.67 10.02
CA GLY A 230 4.96 -0.99 8.75
C GLY A 230 5.73 0.20 8.21
N ASP A 231 6.38 0.03 7.08
CA ASP A 231 7.20 1.04 6.44
C ASP A 231 6.37 1.88 5.46
N ALA A 232 6.72 3.15 5.35
CA ALA A 232 6.10 4.09 4.41
C ALA A 232 7.14 4.55 3.39
N GLN A 233 6.95 4.18 2.12
CA GLN A 233 7.88 4.49 1.04
C GLN A 233 7.23 5.30 -0.07
N VAL A 234 7.97 6.27 -0.59
CA VAL A 234 7.60 7.01 -1.81
C VAL A 234 8.77 7.05 -2.77
N ASP A 235 8.55 6.59 -3.99
CA ASP A 235 9.50 6.70 -5.08
C ASP A 235 9.08 7.85 -6.02
N LEU A 236 9.95 8.82 -6.22
CA LEU A 236 9.68 10.05 -6.93
C LEU A 236 10.57 10.20 -8.17
N PRO A 237 10.11 10.85 -9.25
CA PRO A 237 10.99 11.18 -10.36
C PRO A 237 12.08 12.17 -9.91
N SER A 238 13.27 12.07 -10.50
CA SER A 238 14.44 12.92 -10.19
C SER A 238 14.17 14.43 -10.33
N THR A 239 13.23 14.78 -11.19
CA THR A 239 12.82 16.18 -11.42
C THR A 239 11.37 16.37 -10.97
N ILE A 240 11.19 16.88 -9.76
CA ILE A 240 9.87 17.12 -9.18
C ILE A 240 9.83 18.47 -8.48
N ASP A 241 8.71 19.15 -8.59
CA ASP A 241 8.38 20.34 -7.79
C ASP A 241 7.41 19.93 -6.67
N ALA A 242 7.92 19.85 -5.43
CA ALA A 242 7.15 19.40 -4.27
C ALA A 242 7.71 19.94 -2.95
N VAL A 243 6.85 19.99 -1.94
CA VAL A 243 7.24 20.11 -0.53
C VAL A 243 7.04 18.74 0.10
N VAL A 244 8.11 18.18 0.66
CA VAL A 244 8.10 16.85 1.28
C VAL A 244 8.07 17.00 2.80
N ASP A 245 7.20 16.25 3.44
CA ASP A 245 7.04 16.18 4.89
C ASP A 245 6.88 14.70 5.29
N GLY A 246 7.91 14.15 5.96
CA GLY A 246 7.96 12.76 6.41
C GLY A 246 8.04 12.67 7.94
N HIS A 247 7.35 11.70 8.55
CA HIS A 247 7.34 11.49 10.00
C HIS A 247 7.30 10.01 10.37
N THR A 248 8.15 9.63 11.33
CA THR A 248 8.00 8.38 12.09
C THR A 248 8.11 8.67 13.59
N VAL A 249 7.41 7.87 14.41
CA VAL A 249 7.57 7.92 15.87
C VAL A 249 8.65 6.94 16.31
N THR A 250 8.66 5.73 15.76
CA THR A 250 9.65 4.68 16.06
C THR A 250 10.12 4.06 14.75
N GLY A 251 11.34 4.35 14.36
CA GLY A 251 11.98 3.92 13.12
C GLY A 251 12.91 4.98 12.58
N ASP A 252 13.54 4.70 11.47
CA ASP A 252 14.48 5.57 10.81
C ASP A 252 13.86 6.30 9.61
N ILE A 253 14.50 7.38 9.18
CA ILE A 253 14.12 8.09 7.95
C ILE A 253 15.30 8.15 7.01
N SER A 254 15.11 7.73 5.78
CA SER A 254 16.08 7.84 4.71
C SER A 254 15.55 8.65 3.53
N SER A 255 16.46 9.30 2.79
CA SER A 255 16.11 10.02 1.57
C SER A 255 17.28 10.08 0.61
N GLU A 256 17.03 9.77 -0.65
CA GLU A 256 17.99 9.97 -1.76
C GLU A 256 17.97 11.41 -2.27
N PHE A 257 16.97 12.20 -1.89
CA PHE A 257 16.89 13.62 -2.22
C PHE A 257 17.58 14.49 -1.15
N PRO A 258 18.02 15.71 -1.49
CA PRO A 258 18.68 16.61 -0.55
C PRO A 258 17.67 17.24 0.44
N LEU A 259 17.04 16.40 1.24
CA LEU A 259 16.06 16.79 2.26
C LEU A 259 16.72 16.83 3.65
N THR A 260 16.12 17.56 4.57
CA THR A 260 16.65 17.71 5.93
C THR A 260 15.96 16.75 6.88
N VAL A 261 16.72 15.79 7.39
CA VAL A 261 16.26 14.86 8.44
C VAL A 261 16.59 15.46 9.81
N THR A 262 15.61 15.52 10.69
CA THR A 262 15.75 15.96 12.08
C THR A 262 15.10 14.96 13.01
N GLY A 263 15.73 14.66 14.14
CA GLY A 263 15.17 13.78 15.16
C GLY A 263 16.03 13.74 16.40
N LYS A 264 15.42 13.41 17.54
CA LYS A 264 16.14 13.08 18.78
C LYS A 264 15.31 12.03 19.52
N PHE A 265 15.98 10.97 19.93
CA PHE A 265 15.42 9.84 20.69
C PHE A 265 14.42 9.00 19.87
N ALA A 266 13.11 9.18 20.00
CA ALA A 266 12.10 8.27 19.48
C ALA A 266 11.30 8.81 18.27
N SER A 267 11.47 10.06 17.86
CA SER A 267 10.73 10.57 16.69
C SER A 267 11.66 11.25 15.71
N HIS A 268 11.50 10.90 14.43
CA HIS A 268 12.23 11.48 13.32
C HIS A 268 11.29 12.23 12.39
N SER A 269 11.78 13.28 11.76
CA SER A 269 11.05 14.00 10.72
C SER A 269 11.97 14.39 9.58
N LEU A 270 11.42 14.31 8.38
CA LEU A 270 12.03 14.72 7.11
C LEU A 270 11.27 15.91 6.57
N THR A 271 11.94 16.97 6.20
CA THR A 271 11.28 18.12 5.59
C THR A 271 12.18 18.73 4.53
N GLY A 272 11.57 19.24 3.47
CA GLY A 272 12.28 20.01 2.47
C GLY A 272 11.45 20.36 1.26
N THR A 273 12.04 21.15 0.39
CA THR A 273 11.42 21.57 -0.86
C THR A 273 12.25 21.07 -2.02
N LEU A 274 11.63 20.33 -2.91
CA LEU A 274 12.20 19.87 -4.17
C LEU A 274 11.75 20.83 -5.29
N GLY A 275 12.68 21.22 -6.15
CA GLY A 275 12.43 22.16 -7.24
C GLY A 275 11.84 23.48 -6.74
N LYS A 276 10.69 23.88 -7.31
CA LYS A 276 9.98 25.12 -6.95
C LYS A 276 8.96 24.93 -5.84
N GLY A 277 8.79 23.71 -5.33
CA GLY A 277 7.74 23.39 -4.37
C GLY A 277 6.34 23.34 -5.02
N GLY A 278 5.31 23.54 -4.20
CA GLY A 278 3.89 23.63 -4.62
C GLY A 278 3.07 22.47 -4.12
N ARG A 279 3.26 21.26 -4.62
CA ARG A 279 2.56 20.04 -4.20
C ARG A 279 3.06 19.58 -2.85
N GLN A 280 2.16 19.00 -2.05
CA GLN A 280 2.53 18.36 -0.79
C GLN A 280 2.74 16.86 -0.99
N ILE A 281 3.83 16.34 -0.44
CA ILE A 281 4.09 14.90 -0.32
C ILE A 281 4.21 14.61 1.16
N GLN A 282 3.24 13.89 1.70
CA GLN A 282 3.18 13.51 3.12
C GLN A 282 3.43 12.02 3.28
N ILE A 283 4.40 11.65 4.12
CA ILE A 283 4.76 10.27 4.38
C ILE A 283 4.77 10.07 5.88
N THR A 284 3.95 9.15 6.39
CA THR A 284 3.81 9.02 7.85
C THR A 284 3.70 7.56 8.25
N THR A 285 4.51 7.16 9.22
CA THR A 285 4.32 5.91 9.98
C THR A 285 4.36 6.20 11.48
N VAL A 286 3.84 5.28 12.28
CA VAL A 286 4.01 5.32 13.74
C VAL A 286 5.14 4.40 14.16
N THR A 287 5.16 3.17 13.65
CA THR A 287 6.21 2.18 13.91
C THR A 287 6.64 1.57 12.58
N GLY A 288 7.83 1.91 12.15
CA GLY A 288 8.43 1.56 10.88
C GLY A 288 9.27 2.70 10.32
N ASP A 289 9.86 2.48 9.19
CA ASP A 289 10.77 3.42 8.54
C ASP A 289 10.03 4.29 7.50
N VAL A 290 10.61 5.45 7.20
CA VAL A 290 10.15 6.34 6.12
C VAL A 290 11.24 6.46 5.09
N ASP A 291 10.95 6.07 3.85
CA ASP A 291 11.88 6.11 2.74
C ASP A 291 11.39 7.02 1.61
N VAL A 292 12.27 7.91 1.13
CA VAL A 292 12.02 8.73 -0.06
C VAL A 292 13.12 8.45 -1.07
N ARG A 293 12.78 7.74 -2.14
CA ARG A 293 13.73 7.25 -3.15
C ARG A 293 13.49 7.91 -4.51
N GLU A 294 14.51 7.84 -5.36
CA GLU A 294 14.39 8.21 -6.77
C GLU A 294 13.90 7.01 -7.58
N VAL A 295 12.91 7.21 -8.46
CA VAL A 295 12.40 6.15 -9.35
C VAL A 295 13.53 5.59 -10.19
N GLY A 296 13.72 4.26 -10.14
CA GLY A 296 14.78 3.57 -10.86
C GLY A 296 16.14 3.60 -10.17
N SER A 297 16.25 4.13 -8.95
CA SER A 297 17.44 3.91 -8.13
C SER A 297 17.54 2.42 -7.77
N ASN A 298 18.68 1.81 -8.06
CA ASN A 298 18.95 0.39 -7.77
C ASN A 298 19.21 0.13 -6.28
N ALA A 299 18.55 0.83 -5.37
CA ALA A 299 18.73 0.63 -3.93
C ALA A 299 18.41 -0.82 -3.48
N ASP A 300 17.55 -1.51 -4.23
CA ASP A 300 17.25 -2.93 -4.02
C ASP A 300 18.15 -3.89 -4.84
N ALA A 301 19.14 -3.39 -5.56
CA ALA A 301 20.14 -4.28 -6.16
C ALA A 301 20.85 -5.03 -5.01
N PRO A 302 20.81 -6.37 -4.97
CA PRO A 302 21.51 -7.11 -3.94
C PRO A 302 22.96 -6.63 -3.93
N VAL A 303 23.44 -6.14 -2.78
CA VAL A 303 24.84 -5.77 -2.59
C VAL A 303 25.65 -7.01 -2.90
N ILE A 304 26.16 -7.08 -4.13
CA ILE A 304 27.11 -8.13 -4.50
C ILE A 304 28.34 -7.86 -3.62
N ALA A 305 28.45 -8.61 -2.55
CA ALA A 305 29.61 -8.55 -1.67
C ALA A 305 30.85 -8.64 -2.57
N PRO A 306 31.85 -7.75 -2.40
CA PRO A 306 33.03 -7.78 -3.21
C PRO A 306 33.63 -9.18 -3.14
N THR A 307 33.78 -9.81 -4.30
CA THR A 307 34.36 -11.15 -4.41
C THR A 307 35.70 -11.12 -3.66
N PRO A 308 35.89 -11.96 -2.63
CA PRO A 308 37.15 -11.95 -1.90
C PRO A 308 38.29 -12.19 -2.89
N PRO A 309 39.45 -11.50 -2.74
CA PRO A 309 40.57 -11.65 -3.64
C PRO A 309 40.96 -13.13 -3.72
N ARG A 310 41.01 -13.65 -4.95
CA ARG A 310 41.42 -15.04 -5.18
C ARG A 310 42.82 -15.21 -4.56
N HIS A 311 42.91 -16.10 -3.58
CA HIS A 311 44.18 -16.52 -3.08
C HIS A 311 44.98 -17.09 -4.25
N PRO A 312 46.27 -16.68 -4.43
CA PRO A 312 47.12 -17.25 -5.45
C PRO A 312 47.21 -18.76 -5.23
N VAL A 313 46.87 -19.50 -6.27
CA VAL A 313 46.96 -20.98 -6.26
C VAL A 313 48.47 -21.30 -6.11
N PRO A 314 48.89 -22.10 -5.12
CA PRO A 314 50.26 -22.52 -4.98
C PRO A 314 50.72 -23.22 -6.24
N PRO A 315 51.98 -23.02 -6.72
CA PRO A 315 52.48 -23.68 -7.89
C PRO A 315 52.43 -25.21 -7.70
N THR A 316 51.79 -25.91 -8.61
CA THR A 316 51.79 -27.37 -8.65
C THR A 316 53.22 -27.86 -8.83
N HIS A 317 53.74 -28.51 -7.80
CA HIS A 317 55.03 -29.22 -7.89
C HIS A 317 54.95 -30.28 -9.00
N ARG A 318 55.65 -30.02 -10.09
CA ARG A 318 55.87 -30.97 -11.16
C ARG A 318 56.60 -32.18 -10.58
N ALA A 319 55.93 -33.37 -10.53
CA ALA A 319 56.54 -34.58 -10.08
C ALA A 319 57.80 -34.93 -10.90
N ALA A 320 58.86 -35.21 -10.20
CA ALA A 320 60.13 -35.62 -10.84
C ALA A 320 59.97 -36.95 -11.59
N PRO A 321 60.61 -37.13 -12.75
CA PRO A 321 60.49 -38.36 -13.53
C PRO A 321 61.12 -39.55 -12.79
N ARG A 322 60.44 -40.70 -12.73
CA ARG A 322 60.92 -41.94 -12.15
C ARG A 322 62.11 -42.46 -12.93
N PRO A 323 63.16 -42.95 -12.28
CA PRO A 323 64.29 -43.59 -12.97
C PRO A 323 63.81 -44.93 -13.59
N ARG A 324 64.23 -45.15 -14.84
CA ARG A 324 64.05 -46.39 -15.56
C ARG A 324 64.85 -47.50 -14.88
N SER A 325 64.20 -48.57 -14.46
CA SER A 325 64.84 -49.83 -14.07
C SER A 325 65.43 -50.48 -15.32
N GLY A 326 66.77 -50.57 -15.39
CA GLY A 326 67.49 -51.35 -16.39
C GLY A 326 67.39 -52.84 -16.02
N THR A 327 67.06 -53.63 -17.02
CA THR A 327 67.15 -55.08 -16.99
C THR A 327 68.52 -55.48 -17.51
N SER A 328 69.19 -56.33 -16.75
CA SER A 328 70.17 -57.26 -17.21
C SER A 328 69.65 -58.66 -17.02
#